data_fe8b4c34976047b021b363e548eaec7a
#
_entry.id   fe8b4c34976047b021b363e548eaec7a
#
_cell.length_a   1.000
_cell.length_b   1.000
_cell.length_c   1.000
_cell.angle_alpha   90.00
_cell.angle_beta   90.00
_cell.angle_gamma   90.00
#
_symmetry.space_group_name_H-M   'P 1'
#
loop_
_entity.id
_entity.type
_entity.pdbx_description
1 polymer ?
#
loop_
_entity_poly.entity_id
_entity_poly.type
_entity_poly.pdbx_seq_one_letter_code
_entity_poly.pdbx_strand_id
1 'polypeptide(L)'
;MKDEHKSPEMTGVFKDRAEDFLTFKRNLGFKYQSEAKVLSRFCRFFEDYDIQEPCITKEMAEAWIAPRDNEANKSRSHRITCLRQFGDYLDSLGYDVYPLPEQRGLNCSSFVPYIFTHDQIRDLFRAVDNTKFTDGRRSIQGQLPVIFRLLYGCGLRVSEALFLQVQDVNLSEGILTIRAAKNDRDRLIPMSASLVDIFTAYSDKTWWDKDTDYFFRAPDHSMISPNTIYGKFRIYLNAIGISHGGKGHGPRLHDLRHT
;
A
#
# COMPACT_ATOMS: atom_id res chain seq x y z
N MET A 1 -15.15 11.77 -4.14
CA MET A 1 -14.66 11.36 -5.46
C MET A 1 -13.32 10.70 -5.23
N LYS A 2 -13.21 9.36 -5.44
CA LYS A 2 -11.92 8.69 -5.46
C LYS A 2 -11.14 9.32 -6.61
N ASP A 3 -9.91 9.80 -6.35
CA ASP A 3 -8.98 10.10 -7.44
C ASP A 3 -8.89 8.83 -8.28
N GLU A 4 -9.52 8.86 -9.44
CA GLU A 4 -9.27 7.89 -10.49
C GLU A 4 -7.80 8.06 -10.86
N HIS A 5 -6.94 7.28 -10.24
CA HIS A 5 -5.56 7.17 -10.68
C HIS A 5 -5.60 6.81 -12.16
N LYS A 6 -5.40 7.81 -13.01
CA LYS A 6 -5.33 7.67 -14.45
C LYS A 6 -4.48 6.45 -14.76
N SER A 7 -5.09 5.45 -15.42
CA SER A 7 -4.32 4.26 -15.81
C SER A 7 -3.12 4.72 -16.63
N PRO A 8 -1.95 4.13 -16.43
CA PRO A 8 -0.79 4.48 -17.22
C PRO A 8 -1.09 4.25 -18.71
N GLU A 9 -0.62 5.12 -19.54
CA GLU A 9 -0.79 5.06 -20.98
C GLU A 9 -0.12 3.82 -21.56
N MET A 10 -0.83 3.12 -22.46
CA MET A 10 -0.30 2.02 -23.26
C MET A 10 0.13 2.56 -24.60
N THR A 11 1.22 2.01 -25.18
CA THR A 11 1.82 2.48 -26.43
C THR A 11 2.12 1.32 -27.37
N GLY A 12 2.42 1.62 -28.63
CA GLY A 12 2.88 0.65 -29.62
C GLY A 12 1.83 -0.42 -29.99
N VAL A 13 2.30 -1.46 -30.61
CA VAL A 13 1.48 -2.55 -31.18
C VAL A 13 0.62 -3.29 -30.14
N PHE A 14 1.05 -3.32 -28.88
CA PHE A 14 0.34 -3.99 -27.79
C PHE A 14 -0.77 -3.15 -27.16
N LYS A 15 -0.88 -1.86 -27.50
CA LYS A 15 -1.76 -0.90 -26.80
C LYS A 15 -3.17 -1.45 -26.61
N ASP A 16 -3.86 -1.72 -27.71
CA ASP A 16 -5.29 -2.10 -27.67
C ASP A 16 -5.48 -3.41 -26.89
N ARG A 17 -4.62 -4.40 -27.10
CA ARG A 17 -4.70 -5.69 -26.40
C ARG A 17 -4.39 -5.56 -24.92
N ALA A 18 -3.45 -4.69 -24.52
CA ALA A 18 -3.15 -4.44 -23.12
C ALA A 18 -4.31 -3.71 -22.41
N GLU A 19 -4.95 -2.77 -23.07
CA GLU A 19 -6.16 -2.08 -22.56
C GLU A 19 -7.34 -3.05 -22.42
N ASP A 20 -7.59 -3.90 -23.42
CA ASP A 20 -8.60 -4.96 -23.38
C ASP A 20 -8.34 -5.94 -22.22
N PHE A 21 -7.10 -6.39 -22.06
CA PHE A 21 -6.72 -7.28 -20.97
C PHE A 21 -6.94 -6.65 -19.59
N LEU A 22 -6.57 -5.38 -19.42
CA LEU A 22 -6.85 -4.66 -18.18
C LEU A 22 -8.34 -4.55 -17.89
N THR A 23 -9.12 -4.26 -18.91
CA THR A 23 -10.58 -4.20 -18.80
C THR A 23 -11.16 -5.56 -18.44
N PHE A 24 -10.72 -6.63 -19.10
CA PHE A 24 -11.10 -8.01 -18.78
C PHE A 24 -10.82 -8.35 -17.31
N LYS A 25 -9.59 -8.07 -16.83
CA LYS A 25 -9.22 -8.35 -15.44
C LYS A 25 -10.02 -7.53 -14.42
N ARG A 26 -10.31 -6.27 -14.74
CA ARG A 26 -11.12 -5.40 -13.88
C ARG A 26 -12.58 -5.84 -13.82
N ASN A 27 -13.14 -6.31 -14.91
CA ASN A 27 -14.49 -6.89 -14.95
C ASN A 27 -14.60 -8.18 -14.14
N LEU A 28 -13.49 -8.91 -13.95
CA LEU A 28 -13.39 -10.04 -13.02
C LEU A 28 -13.19 -9.62 -11.55
N GLY A 29 -13.22 -8.31 -11.23
CA GLY A 29 -13.12 -7.77 -9.88
C GLY A 29 -11.68 -7.51 -9.39
N PHE A 30 -10.66 -7.65 -10.25
CA PHE A 30 -9.28 -7.32 -9.87
C PHE A 30 -9.00 -5.82 -10.05
N LYS A 31 -8.32 -5.18 -9.11
CA LYS A 31 -7.92 -3.75 -9.22
C LYS A 31 -6.86 -3.52 -10.31
N TYR A 32 -5.95 -4.41 -10.48
CA TYR A 32 -4.91 -4.46 -11.53
C TYR A 32 -4.16 -3.13 -11.77
N GLN A 33 -3.86 -2.39 -10.69
CA GLN A 33 -3.19 -1.09 -10.77
C GLN A 33 -1.67 -1.22 -10.92
N SER A 34 -1.05 -2.14 -10.19
CA SER A 34 0.39 -2.42 -10.29
C SER A 34 0.72 -3.11 -11.60
N GLU A 35 -0.13 -4.02 -12.03
CA GLU A 35 -0.03 -4.76 -13.29
C GLU A 35 -0.16 -3.82 -14.50
N ALA A 36 -1.08 -2.85 -14.45
CA ALA A 36 -1.18 -1.82 -15.47
C ALA A 36 0.14 -1.04 -15.67
N LYS A 37 0.84 -0.72 -14.56
CA LYS A 37 2.17 -0.09 -14.65
C LYS A 37 3.24 -1.01 -15.24
N VAL A 38 3.14 -2.31 -14.99
CA VAL A 38 4.04 -3.31 -15.59
C VAL A 38 3.78 -3.43 -17.07
N LEU A 39 2.51 -3.53 -17.49
CA LEU A 39 2.12 -3.62 -18.90
C LEU A 39 2.50 -2.37 -19.68
N SER A 40 2.27 -1.18 -19.14
CA SER A 40 2.71 0.07 -19.80
C SER A 40 4.22 0.09 -20.04
N ARG A 41 5.02 -0.40 -19.08
CA ARG A 41 6.46 -0.54 -19.26
C ARG A 41 6.83 -1.63 -20.27
N PHE A 42 6.05 -2.69 -20.36
CA PHE A 42 6.22 -3.74 -21.36
C PHE A 42 5.93 -3.17 -22.76
N CYS A 43 4.81 -2.50 -22.97
CA CYS A 43 4.47 -1.89 -24.25
C CYS A 43 5.57 -0.93 -24.72
N ARG A 44 6.03 -0.04 -23.83
CA ARG A 44 7.12 0.90 -24.15
C ARG A 44 8.46 0.22 -24.42
N PHE A 45 8.77 -0.88 -23.76
CA PHE A 45 10.04 -1.59 -23.94
C PHE A 45 10.15 -2.22 -25.34
N PHE A 46 9.02 -2.56 -25.95
CA PHE A 46 8.96 -3.15 -27.28
C PHE A 46 8.44 -2.19 -28.37
N GLU A 47 8.33 -0.91 -28.07
CA GLU A 47 7.82 0.10 -29.01
C GLU A 47 8.68 0.24 -30.26
N ASP A 48 9.99 0.04 -30.12
CA ASP A 48 10.97 0.14 -31.21
C ASP A 48 11.22 -1.19 -31.94
N TYR A 49 10.51 -2.27 -31.55
CA TYR A 49 10.61 -3.54 -32.25
C TYR A 49 9.74 -3.53 -33.51
N ASP A 50 10.30 -4.01 -34.62
CA ASP A 50 9.56 -4.11 -35.90
C ASP A 50 8.58 -5.28 -35.88
N ILE A 51 7.46 -5.09 -35.17
CA ILE A 51 6.36 -6.04 -35.06
C ILE A 51 5.07 -5.37 -35.56
N GLN A 52 4.36 -6.01 -36.47
CA GLN A 52 3.16 -5.44 -37.11
C GLN A 52 1.87 -5.83 -36.37
N GLU A 53 1.92 -6.91 -35.60
CA GLU A 53 0.79 -7.41 -34.79
C GLU A 53 1.28 -7.88 -33.40
N PRO A 54 0.39 -7.90 -32.39
CA PRO A 54 0.77 -8.35 -31.05
C PRO A 54 1.26 -9.78 -31.06
N CYS A 55 2.56 -9.99 -30.89
CA CYS A 55 3.19 -11.30 -30.71
C CYS A 55 4.26 -11.24 -29.62
N ILE A 56 4.56 -12.36 -28.98
CA ILE A 56 5.64 -12.45 -27.99
C ILE A 56 6.59 -13.54 -28.43
N THR A 57 7.69 -13.15 -29.08
CA THR A 57 8.73 -14.11 -29.48
C THR A 57 9.54 -14.57 -28.28
N LYS A 58 10.33 -15.62 -28.47
CA LYS A 58 11.26 -16.12 -27.46
C LYS A 58 12.24 -15.03 -27.03
N GLU A 59 12.81 -14.33 -27.99
CA GLU A 59 13.79 -13.24 -27.77
C GLU A 59 13.18 -12.10 -26.96
N MET A 60 11.94 -11.70 -27.28
CA MET A 60 11.21 -10.68 -26.53
C MET A 60 10.94 -11.12 -25.10
N ALA A 61 10.48 -12.36 -24.92
CA ALA A 61 10.23 -12.94 -23.62
C ALA A 61 11.51 -12.97 -22.75
N GLU A 62 12.62 -13.48 -23.31
CA GLU A 62 13.91 -13.56 -22.64
C GLU A 62 14.45 -12.15 -22.29
N ALA A 63 14.38 -11.20 -23.20
CA ALA A 63 14.79 -9.82 -22.96
C ALA A 63 13.98 -9.17 -21.82
N TRP A 64 12.66 -9.41 -21.80
CA TRP A 64 11.81 -8.87 -20.74
C TRP A 64 12.05 -9.51 -19.37
N ILE A 65 12.25 -10.83 -19.30
CA ILE A 65 12.44 -11.56 -18.03
C ILE A 65 13.89 -11.51 -17.51
N ALA A 66 14.84 -11.04 -18.30
CA ALA A 66 16.23 -10.89 -17.88
C ALA A 66 16.35 -10.08 -16.57
N PRO A 67 17.28 -10.44 -15.67
CA PRO A 67 17.54 -9.65 -14.47
C PRO A 67 17.89 -8.21 -14.85
N ARG A 68 17.40 -7.24 -14.04
CA ARG A 68 17.76 -5.82 -14.18
C ARG A 68 18.59 -5.38 -12.99
N ASP A 69 19.46 -4.42 -13.20
CA ASP A 69 20.28 -3.85 -12.13
C ASP A 69 19.39 -3.34 -11.00
N ASN A 70 19.75 -3.68 -9.76
CA ASN A 70 19.00 -3.29 -8.55
C ASN A 70 17.53 -3.77 -8.49
N GLU A 71 17.12 -4.72 -9.32
CA GLU A 71 15.78 -5.29 -9.26
C GLU A 71 15.67 -6.37 -8.17
N ALA A 72 14.74 -6.17 -7.23
CA ALA A 72 14.45 -7.19 -6.23
C ALA A 72 13.77 -8.42 -6.89
N ASN A 73 14.10 -9.63 -6.43
CA ASN A 73 13.53 -10.89 -6.92
C ASN A 73 11.98 -10.88 -6.94
N LYS A 74 11.36 -10.28 -5.92
CA LYS A 74 9.90 -10.13 -5.86
C LYS A 74 9.34 -9.24 -6.98
N SER A 75 10.03 -8.16 -7.32
CA SER A 75 9.62 -7.26 -8.41
C SER A 75 9.79 -7.94 -9.77
N ARG A 76 10.88 -8.68 -9.95
CA ARG A 76 11.11 -9.50 -11.13
C ARG A 76 10.05 -10.58 -11.29
N SER A 77 9.76 -11.34 -10.22
CA SER A 77 8.70 -12.37 -10.23
C SER A 77 7.34 -11.78 -10.58
N HIS A 78 6.99 -10.61 -10.02
CA HIS A 78 5.75 -9.91 -10.35
C HIS A 78 5.69 -9.52 -11.84
N ARG A 79 6.79 -8.99 -12.40
CA ARG A 79 6.90 -8.63 -13.83
C ARG A 79 6.73 -9.84 -14.75
N ILE A 80 7.33 -10.96 -14.40
CA ILE A 80 7.22 -12.23 -15.16
C ILE A 80 5.79 -12.79 -15.08
N THR A 81 5.19 -12.78 -13.88
CA THR A 81 3.80 -13.24 -13.69
C THR A 81 2.82 -12.40 -14.50
N CYS A 82 3.02 -11.08 -14.53
CA CYS A 82 2.19 -10.18 -15.31
C CYS A 82 2.29 -10.47 -16.82
N LEU A 83 3.52 -10.68 -17.34
CA LEU A 83 3.72 -11.05 -18.74
C LEU A 83 3.09 -12.39 -19.07
N ARG A 84 3.24 -13.41 -18.21
CA ARG A 84 2.61 -14.71 -18.42
C ARG A 84 1.11 -14.59 -18.58
N GLN A 85 0.44 -13.89 -17.67
CA GLN A 85 -1.02 -13.72 -17.71
C GLN A 85 -1.48 -12.91 -18.94
N PHE A 86 -0.68 -11.97 -19.39
CA PHE A 86 -0.94 -11.23 -20.61
C PHE A 86 -0.68 -12.10 -21.85
N GLY A 87 0.37 -12.92 -21.85
CA GLY A 87 0.66 -13.90 -22.89
C GLY A 87 -0.46 -14.94 -23.02
N ASP A 88 -0.92 -15.52 -21.91
CA ASP A 88 -2.05 -16.45 -21.91
C ASP A 88 -3.32 -15.82 -22.51
N TYR A 89 -3.54 -14.53 -22.24
CA TYR A 89 -4.65 -13.80 -22.83
C TYR A 89 -4.49 -13.59 -24.34
N LEU A 90 -3.31 -13.20 -24.82
CA LEU A 90 -3.01 -13.06 -26.25
C LEU A 90 -3.14 -14.39 -26.99
N ASP A 91 -2.59 -15.47 -26.42
CA ASP A 91 -2.71 -16.83 -26.97
C ASP A 91 -4.19 -17.26 -27.11
N SER A 92 -5.02 -16.95 -26.10
CA SER A 92 -6.47 -17.22 -26.16
C SER A 92 -7.19 -16.46 -27.27
N LEU A 93 -6.61 -15.38 -27.78
CA LEU A 93 -7.11 -14.62 -28.94
C LEU A 93 -6.50 -15.05 -30.26
N GLY A 94 -5.60 -16.07 -30.24
CA GLY A 94 -4.97 -16.63 -31.43
C GLY A 94 -3.68 -15.93 -31.86
N TYR A 95 -3.10 -15.07 -31.04
CA TYR A 95 -1.79 -14.47 -31.33
C TYR A 95 -0.65 -15.44 -31.04
N ASP A 96 0.46 -15.31 -31.75
CA ASP A 96 1.66 -16.11 -31.51
C ASP A 96 2.38 -15.67 -30.25
N VAL A 97 2.44 -16.55 -29.25
CA VAL A 97 3.02 -16.27 -27.94
C VAL A 97 3.97 -17.38 -27.51
N TYR A 98 5.23 -17.02 -27.29
CA TYR A 98 6.19 -17.96 -26.70
C TYR A 98 5.79 -18.28 -25.24
N PRO A 99 5.60 -19.57 -24.90
CA PRO A 99 5.18 -19.95 -23.55
C PRO A 99 6.28 -19.68 -22.53
N LEU A 100 6.00 -18.80 -21.58
CA LEU A 100 6.94 -18.46 -20.52
C LEU A 100 7.07 -19.60 -19.51
N PRO A 101 8.29 -20.06 -19.22
CA PRO A 101 8.51 -21.12 -18.24
C PRO A 101 8.11 -20.66 -16.83
N GLU A 102 7.64 -21.61 -16.01
CA GLU A 102 7.42 -21.33 -14.60
C GLU A 102 8.72 -20.95 -13.91
N GLN A 103 8.73 -19.80 -13.29
CA GLN A 103 9.88 -19.33 -12.51
C GLN A 103 9.82 -19.91 -11.09
N ARG A 104 10.50 -21.02 -10.86
CA ARG A 104 10.68 -21.61 -9.54
C ARG A 104 11.80 -20.87 -8.78
N GLY A 105 11.61 -20.58 -7.50
CA GLY A 105 12.67 -20.08 -6.61
C GLY A 105 12.83 -18.57 -6.49
N LEU A 106 12.14 -17.73 -7.28
CA LEU A 106 12.22 -16.26 -7.14
C LEU A 106 11.44 -15.71 -5.94
N ASN A 107 10.59 -16.52 -5.31
CA ASN A 107 9.64 -16.07 -4.28
C ASN A 107 10.08 -16.30 -2.85
N CYS A 108 11.34 -16.65 -2.58
CA CYS A 108 11.82 -16.79 -1.22
C CYS A 108 11.89 -15.42 -0.52
N SER A 109 10.81 -15.04 0.15
CA SER A 109 10.82 -13.93 1.08
C SER A 109 11.44 -14.42 2.39
N SER A 110 12.67 -14.04 2.66
CA SER A 110 13.33 -14.21 3.96
C SER A 110 12.90 -13.14 4.97
N PHE A 111 11.80 -12.44 4.71
CA PHE A 111 11.36 -11.37 5.57
C PHE A 111 10.83 -11.93 6.90
N VAL A 112 11.50 -11.57 8.00
CA VAL A 112 11.05 -11.82 9.36
C VAL A 112 10.53 -10.49 9.92
N PRO A 113 9.25 -10.42 10.38
CA PRO A 113 8.74 -9.23 11.03
C PRO A 113 9.54 -8.88 12.29
N TYR A 114 9.73 -7.59 12.55
CA TYR A 114 10.25 -7.15 13.82
C TYR A 114 9.13 -7.20 14.86
N ILE A 115 9.33 -7.95 15.95
CA ILE A 115 8.39 -8.01 17.07
C ILE A 115 8.89 -7.07 18.17
N PHE A 116 8.13 -6.03 18.46
CA PHE A 116 8.46 -5.08 19.51
C PHE A 116 8.23 -5.70 20.90
N THR A 117 9.10 -5.44 21.84
CA THR A 117 8.83 -5.75 23.23
C THR A 117 7.83 -4.76 23.83
N HIS A 118 7.17 -5.14 24.92
CA HIS A 118 6.25 -4.22 25.63
C HIS A 118 6.96 -2.93 26.09
N ASP A 119 8.22 -3.02 26.49
CA ASP A 119 9.01 -1.85 26.88
C ASP A 119 9.26 -0.92 25.69
N GLN A 120 9.61 -1.46 24.53
CA GLN A 120 9.80 -0.68 23.30
C GLN A 120 8.52 0.03 22.86
N ILE A 121 7.37 -0.65 22.95
CA ILE A 121 6.07 -0.04 22.66
C ILE A 121 5.76 1.09 23.63
N ARG A 122 5.99 0.85 24.94
CA ARG A 122 5.78 1.87 25.98
C ARG A 122 6.68 3.09 25.75
N ASP A 123 7.95 2.86 25.43
CA ASP A 123 8.90 3.95 25.20
C ASP A 123 8.59 4.71 23.90
N LEU A 124 8.14 4.02 22.85
CA LEU A 124 7.62 4.64 21.63
C LEU A 124 6.44 5.58 21.95
N PHE A 125 5.45 5.11 22.70
CA PHE A 125 4.29 5.91 23.06
C PHE A 125 4.68 7.11 23.94
N ARG A 126 5.57 6.93 24.91
CA ARG A 126 6.11 8.02 25.73
C ARG A 126 6.84 9.07 24.88
N ALA A 127 7.66 8.65 23.93
CA ALA A 127 8.39 9.54 23.04
C ALA A 127 7.42 10.39 22.19
N VAL A 128 6.35 9.77 21.68
CA VAL A 128 5.33 10.44 20.88
C VAL A 128 4.52 11.43 21.75
N ASP A 129 4.10 11.03 22.95
CA ASP A 129 3.30 11.85 23.87
C ASP A 129 4.07 13.07 24.37
N ASN A 130 5.38 12.92 24.62
CA ASN A 130 6.23 14.00 25.15
C ASN A 130 6.67 15.01 24.07
N THR A 131 6.28 14.81 22.82
CA THR A 131 6.66 15.76 21.76
C THR A 131 5.89 17.07 21.91
N LYS A 132 6.63 18.18 22.11
CA LYS A 132 6.05 19.51 22.14
C LYS A 132 5.59 19.91 20.74
N PHE A 133 4.32 20.24 20.58
CA PHE A 133 3.76 20.69 19.32
C PHE A 133 3.81 22.20 19.24
N THR A 134 4.53 22.74 18.26
CA THR A 134 4.64 24.18 18.00
C THR A 134 3.44 24.72 17.21
N ASP A 135 2.72 23.85 16.53
CA ASP A 135 1.78 24.20 15.45
C ASP A 135 0.30 23.82 15.74
N GLY A 136 -0.07 23.84 17.01
CA GLY A 136 -1.47 23.57 17.37
C GLY A 136 -1.97 22.16 17.04
N ARG A 137 -3.25 21.92 17.36
CA ARG A 137 -3.90 20.59 17.33
C ARG A 137 -4.15 20.03 15.93
N ARG A 138 -4.05 20.87 14.88
CA ARG A 138 -4.21 20.46 13.47
C ARG A 138 -2.93 19.92 12.86
N SER A 139 -1.82 19.97 13.57
CA SER A 139 -0.56 19.42 13.07
C SER A 139 -0.65 17.89 13.04
N ILE A 140 0.00 17.27 12.05
CA ILE A 140 0.11 15.80 11.97
C ILE A 140 0.73 15.23 13.26
N GLN A 141 1.66 15.97 13.90
CA GLN A 141 2.28 15.57 15.14
C GLN A 141 1.26 15.34 16.27
N GLY A 142 0.25 16.18 16.40
CA GLY A 142 -0.81 16.05 17.42
C GLY A 142 -1.70 14.83 17.23
N GLN A 143 -1.69 14.22 16.05
CA GLN A 143 -2.48 13.03 15.71
C GLN A 143 -1.69 11.73 15.91
N LEU A 144 -0.36 11.78 15.92
CA LEU A 144 0.50 10.58 15.99
C LEU A 144 0.27 9.72 17.25
N PRO A 145 0.02 10.29 18.45
CA PRO A 145 -0.29 9.49 19.64
C PRO A 145 -1.48 8.56 19.43
N VAL A 146 -2.52 9.05 18.76
CA VAL A 146 -3.74 8.27 18.47
C VAL A 146 -3.49 7.29 17.34
N ILE A 147 -2.85 7.73 16.25
CA ILE A 147 -2.55 6.89 15.07
C ILE A 147 -1.70 5.68 15.46
N PHE A 148 -0.61 5.86 16.23
CA PHE A 148 0.26 4.73 16.56
C PHE A 148 -0.42 3.74 17.51
N ARG A 149 -1.21 4.23 18.48
CA ARG A 149 -2.01 3.35 19.34
C ARG A 149 -3.09 2.60 18.60
N LEU A 150 -3.72 3.25 17.60
CA LEU A 150 -4.68 2.59 16.71
C LEU A 150 -4.02 1.46 15.90
N LEU A 151 -2.85 1.74 15.29
CA LEU A 151 -2.12 0.74 14.50
C LEU A 151 -1.71 -0.46 15.35
N TYR A 152 -1.26 -0.23 16.59
CA TYR A 152 -0.87 -1.26 17.52
C TYR A 152 -2.08 -2.00 18.10
N GLY A 153 -3.04 -1.26 18.68
CA GLY A 153 -4.15 -1.85 19.44
C GLY A 153 -5.20 -2.55 18.58
N CYS A 154 -5.44 -2.05 17.36
CA CYS A 154 -6.40 -2.65 16.42
C CYS A 154 -5.75 -3.41 15.28
N GLY A 155 -4.43 -3.44 15.18
CA GLY A 155 -3.71 -4.14 14.13
C GLY A 155 -4.09 -3.70 12.72
N LEU A 156 -4.41 -2.42 12.49
CA LEU A 156 -4.81 -1.89 11.18
C LEU A 156 -3.61 -1.76 10.24
N ARG A 157 -3.87 -1.85 8.92
CA ARG A 157 -2.92 -1.31 7.95
C ARG A 157 -2.90 0.21 8.04
N VAL A 158 -1.74 0.83 7.81
CA VAL A 158 -1.63 2.30 7.86
C VAL A 158 -2.64 2.98 6.93
N SER A 159 -2.85 2.46 5.74
CA SER A 159 -3.87 2.99 4.82
C SER A 159 -5.28 2.87 5.36
N GLU A 160 -5.63 1.77 6.02
CA GLU A 160 -6.95 1.58 6.64
C GLU A 160 -7.19 2.62 7.75
N ALA A 161 -6.20 2.85 8.60
CA ALA A 161 -6.27 3.86 9.65
C ALA A 161 -6.41 5.28 9.09
N LEU A 162 -5.68 5.62 8.02
CA LEU A 162 -5.70 6.95 7.44
C LEU A 162 -6.91 7.22 6.53
N PHE A 163 -7.58 6.17 6.05
CA PHE A 163 -8.83 6.28 5.30
C PHE A 163 -10.08 6.36 6.18
N LEU A 164 -9.96 6.19 7.51
CA LEU A 164 -11.09 6.34 8.43
C LEU A 164 -11.72 7.72 8.25
N GLN A 165 -13.04 7.73 8.08
CA GLN A 165 -13.87 8.93 8.13
C GLN A 165 -14.50 9.08 9.52
N VAL A 166 -15.01 10.26 9.83
CA VAL A 166 -15.67 10.53 11.12
C VAL A 166 -16.82 9.54 11.34
N GLN A 167 -17.65 9.31 10.33
CA GLN A 167 -18.77 8.35 10.38
C GLN A 167 -18.35 6.88 10.59
N ASP A 168 -17.07 6.55 10.43
CA ASP A 168 -16.55 5.20 10.62
C ASP A 168 -16.11 4.93 12.07
N VAL A 169 -16.15 5.96 12.93
CA VAL A 169 -15.68 5.90 14.32
C VAL A 169 -16.87 6.05 15.27
N ASN A 170 -17.35 4.94 15.79
CA ASN A 170 -18.42 4.92 16.80
C ASN A 170 -17.81 4.81 18.19
N LEU A 171 -17.63 5.97 18.85
CA LEU A 171 -17.02 6.04 20.19
C LEU A 171 -17.95 5.55 21.28
N SER A 172 -19.28 5.65 21.12
CA SER A 172 -20.25 5.19 22.11
C SER A 172 -20.29 3.66 22.24
N GLU A 173 -20.06 2.96 21.13
CA GLU A 173 -19.99 1.50 21.10
C GLU A 173 -18.54 0.98 21.09
N GLY A 174 -17.57 1.86 20.95
CA GLY A 174 -16.15 1.47 20.84
C GLY A 174 -15.84 0.67 19.59
N ILE A 175 -16.47 0.99 18.45
CA ILE A 175 -16.35 0.23 17.20
C ILE A 175 -15.85 1.11 16.07
N LEU A 176 -14.93 0.56 15.27
CA LEU A 176 -14.47 1.13 14.01
C LEU A 176 -15.05 0.34 12.83
N THR A 177 -15.53 1.05 11.80
CA THR A 177 -15.93 0.47 10.52
C THR A 177 -14.80 0.64 9.51
N ILE A 178 -14.15 -0.44 9.11
CA ILE A 178 -13.11 -0.41 8.07
C ILE A 178 -13.75 -0.72 6.73
N ARG A 179 -13.89 0.31 5.89
CA ARG A 179 -14.49 0.20 4.56
C ARG A 179 -13.51 -0.29 3.52
N ALA A 180 -14.03 -1.04 2.53
CA ALA A 180 -13.27 -1.52 1.37
C ALA A 180 -11.91 -2.13 1.74
N ALA A 181 -11.87 -2.96 2.79
CA ALA A 181 -10.71 -3.71 3.21
C ALA A 181 -10.24 -4.66 2.07
N LYS A 182 -9.25 -5.49 2.32
CA LYS A 182 -8.79 -6.47 1.33
C LYS A 182 -9.99 -7.26 0.77
N ASN A 183 -10.19 -7.26 -0.56
CA ASN A 183 -11.30 -7.86 -1.30
C ASN A 183 -12.64 -7.08 -1.19
N ASP A 184 -12.57 -5.75 -1.01
CA ASP A 184 -13.71 -4.83 -0.96
C ASP A 184 -14.81 -5.22 0.06
N ARG A 185 -14.42 -5.91 1.15
CA ARG A 185 -15.34 -6.25 2.26
C ARG A 185 -15.11 -5.29 3.42
N ASP A 186 -16.21 -4.77 3.94
CA ASP A 186 -16.21 -3.98 5.16
C ASP A 186 -16.04 -4.91 6.36
N ARG A 187 -15.43 -4.41 7.43
CA ARG A 187 -15.33 -5.13 8.70
C ARG A 187 -15.41 -4.19 9.88
N LEU A 188 -16.00 -4.66 10.96
CA LEU A 188 -16.05 -3.98 12.25
C LEU A 188 -14.85 -4.41 13.10
N ILE A 189 -14.26 -3.46 13.80
CA ILE A 189 -13.16 -3.71 14.72
C ILE A 189 -13.48 -3.06 16.06
N PRO A 190 -13.54 -3.85 17.15
CA PRO A 190 -13.73 -3.30 18.48
C PRO A 190 -12.45 -2.63 18.96
N MET A 191 -12.59 -1.52 19.66
CA MET A 191 -11.53 -0.82 20.39
C MET A 191 -11.54 -1.22 21.87
N SER A 192 -10.36 -1.30 22.49
CA SER A 192 -10.28 -1.40 23.94
C SER A 192 -10.78 -0.12 24.62
N ALA A 193 -11.26 -0.20 25.84
CA ALA A 193 -11.75 0.95 26.62
C ALA A 193 -10.70 2.08 26.67
N SER A 194 -9.44 1.72 26.93
CA SER A 194 -8.34 2.69 26.94
C SER A 194 -8.09 3.39 25.60
N LEU A 195 -8.34 2.68 24.48
CA LEU A 195 -8.24 3.29 23.14
C LEU A 195 -9.43 4.21 22.88
N VAL A 196 -10.64 3.84 23.31
CA VAL A 196 -11.84 4.69 23.25
C VAL A 196 -11.61 6.00 23.99
N ASP A 197 -11.06 5.96 25.21
CA ASP A 197 -10.73 7.16 25.99
C ASP A 197 -9.79 8.11 25.23
N ILE A 198 -8.76 7.55 24.60
CA ILE A 198 -7.79 8.32 23.80
C ILE A 198 -8.45 8.95 22.56
N PHE A 199 -9.30 8.20 21.88
CA PHE A 199 -10.05 8.68 20.72
C PHE A 199 -11.05 9.77 21.12
N THR A 200 -11.76 9.61 22.24
CA THR A 200 -12.67 10.62 22.79
C THR A 200 -11.91 11.90 23.12
N ALA A 201 -10.79 11.81 23.84
CA ALA A 201 -9.97 12.96 24.17
C ALA A 201 -9.38 13.68 22.95
N TYR A 202 -9.15 12.95 21.85
CA TYR A 202 -8.75 13.52 20.57
C TYR A 202 -9.95 14.17 19.86
N SER A 203 -11.10 13.50 19.83
CA SER A 203 -12.32 13.98 19.21
C SER A 203 -12.82 15.28 19.85
N ASP A 204 -12.82 15.39 21.19
CA ASP A 204 -13.21 16.59 21.93
C ASP A 204 -12.36 17.83 21.57
N LYS A 205 -11.16 17.61 21.07
CA LYS A 205 -10.20 18.66 20.69
C LYS A 205 -10.13 18.91 19.19
N THR A 206 -10.82 18.12 18.41
CA THR A 206 -10.78 18.17 16.94
C THR A 206 -12.17 18.53 16.44
N TRP A 207 -12.23 19.27 15.35
CA TRP A 207 -13.48 19.65 14.72
C TRP A 207 -13.48 19.22 13.27
N TRP A 208 -14.58 18.67 12.79
CA TRP A 208 -14.82 18.25 11.43
C TRP A 208 -16.05 18.97 10.87
N ASP A 209 -16.05 19.26 9.57
CA ASP A 209 -17.17 19.92 8.91
C ASP A 209 -18.28 18.91 8.54
N LYS A 210 -17.87 17.68 8.24
CA LYS A 210 -18.74 16.61 7.73
C LYS A 210 -18.35 15.24 8.28
N ASP A 211 -19.32 14.36 8.40
CA ASP A 211 -19.09 12.97 8.79
C ASP A 211 -18.24 12.20 7.78
N THR A 212 -18.17 12.68 6.53
CA THR A 212 -17.33 12.10 5.46
C THR A 212 -15.89 12.63 5.45
N ASP A 213 -15.55 13.59 6.33
CA ASP A 213 -14.16 14.05 6.47
C ASP A 213 -13.27 12.94 7.01
N TYR A 214 -12.00 12.96 6.63
CA TYR A 214 -11.03 12.04 7.22
C TYR A 214 -10.91 12.30 8.73
N PHE A 215 -10.96 11.23 9.52
CA PHE A 215 -10.80 11.33 10.98
C PHE A 215 -9.41 11.84 11.35
N PHE A 216 -8.38 11.33 10.62
CA PHE A 216 -7.02 11.86 10.65
C PHE A 216 -6.75 12.59 9.34
N ARG A 217 -6.38 13.86 9.41
CA ARG A 217 -6.23 14.68 8.21
C ARG A 217 -5.00 15.58 8.23
N ALA A 218 -4.48 15.86 7.04
CA ALA A 218 -3.42 16.83 6.83
C ALA A 218 -3.95 18.26 7.07
N PRO A 219 -3.09 19.28 7.22
CA PRO A 219 -3.51 20.68 7.43
C PRO A 219 -4.43 21.23 6.34
N ASP A 220 -4.32 20.71 5.12
CA ASP A 220 -5.16 21.05 3.97
C ASP A 220 -6.46 20.23 3.88
N HIS A 221 -6.79 19.51 4.96
CA HIS A 221 -7.96 18.62 5.11
C HIS A 221 -7.92 17.36 4.20
N SER A 222 -6.87 17.16 3.44
CA SER A 222 -6.66 15.91 2.68
C SER A 222 -6.26 14.73 3.59
N MET A 223 -6.26 13.53 3.03
CA MET A 223 -5.73 12.34 3.68
C MET A 223 -4.22 12.49 3.94
N ILE A 224 -3.78 12.13 5.13
CA ILE A 224 -2.35 12.10 5.45
C ILE A 224 -1.66 11.01 4.61
N SER A 225 -0.54 11.36 3.99
CA SER A 225 0.26 10.37 3.25
C SER A 225 0.81 9.29 4.19
N PRO A 226 0.66 7.99 3.85
CA PRO A 226 1.31 6.90 4.58
C PRO A 226 2.83 7.10 4.75
N ASN A 227 3.49 7.69 3.76
CA ASN A 227 4.93 7.99 3.81
C ASN A 227 5.26 9.01 4.90
N THR A 228 4.38 9.98 5.14
CA THR A 228 4.54 10.95 6.23
C THR A 228 4.52 10.26 7.59
N ILE A 229 3.55 9.36 7.82
CA ILE A 229 3.46 8.59 9.07
C ILE A 229 4.67 7.67 9.24
N TYR A 230 5.10 7.01 8.16
CA TYR A 230 6.30 6.18 8.17
C TYR A 230 7.57 6.99 8.51
N GLY A 231 7.73 8.18 7.93
CA GLY A 231 8.84 9.07 8.24
C GLY A 231 8.86 9.48 9.72
N LYS A 232 7.70 9.84 10.27
CA LYS A 232 7.57 10.18 11.71
C LYS A 232 7.86 8.98 12.61
N PHE A 233 7.34 7.80 12.27
CA PHE A 233 7.63 6.57 13.00
C PHE A 233 9.14 6.29 13.12
N ARG A 234 9.89 6.47 12.04
CA ARG A 234 11.35 6.31 12.06
C ARG A 234 12.05 7.29 12.98
N ILE A 235 11.59 8.54 13.03
CA ILE A 235 12.14 9.56 13.95
C ILE A 235 11.96 9.11 15.40
N TYR A 236 10.78 8.61 15.77
CA TYR A 236 10.51 8.15 17.13
C TYR A 236 11.24 6.86 17.48
N LEU A 237 11.39 5.92 16.54
CA LEU A 237 12.22 4.75 16.75
C LEU A 237 13.67 5.13 17.06
N ASN A 238 14.23 6.07 16.30
CA ASN A 238 15.58 6.55 16.55
C ASN A 238 15.70 7.25 17.90
N ALA A 239 14.69 8.00 18.34
CA ALA A 239 14.67 8.67 19.64
C ALA A 239 14.68 7.69 20.83
N ILE A 240 14.18 6.46 20.65
CA ILE A 240 14.22 5.39 21.65
C ILE A 240 15.37 4.38 21.41
N GLY A 241 16.35 4.74 20.57
CA GLY A 241 17.56 3.94 20.34
C GLY A 241 17.36 2.76 19.37
N ILE A 242 16.24 2.66 18.67
CA ILE A 242 15.99 1.60 17.68
C ILE A 242 16.39 2.09 16.28
N SER A 243 17.50 1.55 15.76
CA SER A 243 17.97 1.89 14.42
C SER A 243 17.09 1.28 13.33
N HIS A 244 16.91 2.02 12.25
CA HIS A 244 16.18 1.51 11.07
C HIS A 244 16.95 0.42 10.29
N GLY A 245 18.25 0.31 10.45
CA GLY A 245 19.09 -0.71 9.77
C GLY A 245 19.24 -0.57 8.25
N GLY A 246 18.68 0.46 7.61
CA GLY A 246 18.75 0.66 6.16
C GLY A 246 17.54 0.12 5.38
N LYS A 247 17.64 0.14 4.04
CA LYS A 247 16.56 -0.33 3.14
C LYS A 247 16.37 -1.85 3.28
N GLY A 248 15.17 -2.27 3.66
CA GLY A 248 14.82 -3.69 3.83
C GLY A 248 15.21 -4.30 5.18
N HIS A 249 15.82 -3.54 6.06
CA HIS A 249 16.24 -3.98 7.40
C HIS A 249 15.58 -3.12 8.48
N GLY A 250 15.47 -3.70 9.69
CA GLY A 250 14.90 -3.01 10.85
C GLY A 250 13.38 -2.89 10.86
N PRO A 251 12.83 -2.28 11.92
CA PRO A 251 11.39 -2.20 12.13
C PRO A 251 10.68 -1.36 11.08
N ARG A 252 9.52 -1.83 10.66
CA ARG A 252 8.60 -1.11 9.77
C ARG A 252 7.33 -0.75 10.52
N LEU A 253 6.64 0.28 10.07
CA LEU A 253 5.35 0.68 10.65
C LEU A 253 4.34 -0.49 10.69
N HIS A 254 4.39 -1.37 9.69
CA HIS A 254 3.53 -2.56 9.63
C HIS A 254 3.84 -3.59 10.73
N ASP A 255 5.03 -3.56 11.30
CA ASP A 255 5.44 -4.50 12.35
C ASP A 255 4.74 -4.21 13.70
N LEU A 256 4.17 -3.00 13.89
CA LEU A 256 3.23 -2.72 15.00
C LEU A 256 2.00 -3.65 14.99
N ARG A 257 1.58 -4.10 13.80
CA ARG A 257 0.48 -5.04 13.64
C ARG A 257 0.89 -6.49 13.91
N HIS A 258 2.18 -6.81 13.76
CA HIS A 258 2.71 -8.16 14.02
C HIS A 258 3.06 -8.38 15.48
N THR A 259 3.16 -7.30 16.26
CA THR A 259 3.39 -7.29 17.71
C THR A 259 2.09 -7.49 18.48
#